data_3eb2d8b9a60bdb0ed35480d579423d63
#
_entry.id   3eb2d8b9a60bdb0ed35480d579423d63
#
_cell.length_a   1.000
_cell.length_b   1.000
_cell.length_c   1.000
_cell.angle_alpha   90.00
_cell.angle_beta   90.00
_cell.angle_gamma   90.00
#
_symmetry.space_group_name_H-M   'P 1'
#
loop_
_entity.id
_entity.type
_entity.pdbx_description
1 polymer ?
#
loop_
_entity_poly.entity_id
_entity_poly.type
_entity_poly.pdbx_seq_one_letter_code
_entity_poly.pdbx_strand_id
1 'polypeptide(L)'
;MNDYKLDLEKYATLARQAAAEGCVLLENEKQALPLREGESVAVFGRMAFHYYKSGLGSGGLVNTRYVVGILDALKECKEIQLDEKLLGIYANWIKENPYDEGQGWGRVPWSQKEMEVTEEMLDCARSNDVSLVIIGRTAGEDQDNNTNLGSYCLTETEEDLICRVCEVSKCTVVVLNVGNIIDMSWVEKYHPQAVLYAWQGGQEGGNGVADVLTGKVCACGKLTDRIAADIKDYPSTENFGDPFKNYYKEDIYVGYRYFETFAKDKVLYPFGYGLSYTTFETRAEILKNTGDEITVSVTVSNTGEVRGKEVVQVYVKVPQGKLGNPARKLIGFAKTKELAPGEQEEVCIVIQKYDMASYDDSGVTGHKSCYVLEEGTYEIFAGSDVRSAKSAGIYEEELRVIEQLQEAYAPIEKFRRMKAVLRADGTYQAVTEEVPVRTADPHKRREERMPKTLEYTGDKGYKLADVLDKKVSMDEFVAQISEADLIAMFRGEGMCSPKVTAGTAAAFGG
;
A
#
# COMPACT_ATOMS: atom_id res chain seq x y z
N MET A 1 -20.80 -31.91 -7.57
CA MET A 1 -20.32 -30.53 -7.32
C MET A 1 -19.87 -30.50 -5.86
N ASN A 2 -18.64 -30.13 -5.60
CA ASN A 2 -18.23 -29.90 -4.22
C ASN A 2 -18.97 -28.66 -3.72
N ASP A 3 -19.80 -28.82 -2.69
CA ASP A 3 -20.44 -27.69 -2.02
C ASP A 3 -19.37 -26.91 -1.24
N TYR A 4 -18.78 -25.91 -1.90
CA TYR A 4 -17.89 -24.99 -1.22
C TYR A 4 -18.72 -24.10 -0.29
N LYS A 5 -18.58 -24.31 1.00
CA LYS A 5 -19.12 -23.41 2.01
C LYS A 5 -18.05 -22.41 2.43
N LEU A 6 -18.41 -21.13 2.40
CA LEU A 6 -17.57 -20.07 2.91
C LEU A 6 -17.61 -20.10 4.44
N ASP A 7 -16.47 -20.35 5.07
CA ASP A 7 -16.30 -20.30 6.53
C ASP A 7 -16.08 -18.83 6.97
N LEU A 8 -17.19 -18.15 7.23
CA LEU A 8 -17.18 -16.72 7.53
C LEU A 8 -16.47 -16.38 8.85
N GLU A 9 -16.49 -17.28 9.83
CA GLU A 9 -15.82 -17.08 11.12
C GLU A 9 -14.29 -17.18 10.96
N LYS A 10 -13.83 -18.15 10.18
CA LYS A 10 -12.43 -18.28 9.83
C LYS A 10 -11.94 -17.04 9.06
N TYR A 11 -12.74 -16.54 8.10
CA TYR A 11 -12.37 -15.34 7.33
C TYR A 11 -12.40 -14.07 8.18
N ALA A 12 -13.30 -13.94 9.16
CA ALA A 12 -13.28 -12.82 10.12
C ALA A 12 -12.00 -12.83 10.96
N THR A 13 -11.59 -14.00 11.45
CA THR A 13 -10.33 -14.18 12.20
C THR A 13 -9.11 -13.79 11.34
N LEU A 14 -9.08 -14.23 10.07
CA LEU A 14 -8.00 -13.89 9.15
C LEU A 14 -7.98 -12.40 8.82
N ALA A 15 -9.15 -11.77 8.62
CA ALA A 15 -9.28 -10.34 8.37
C ALA A 15 -8.77 -9.51 9.57
N ARG A 16 -9.11 -9.91 10.81
CA ARG A 16 -8.58 -9.30 12.03
C ARG A 16 -7.06 -9.40 12.11
N GLN A 17 -6.51 -10.58 11.85
CA GLN A 17 -5.07 -10.78 11.82
C GLN A 17 -4.40 -9.91 10.75
N ALA A 18 -4.95 -9.88 9.53
CA ALA A 18 -4.42 -9.07 8.44
C ALA A 18 -4.44 -7.57 8.77
N ALA A 19 -5.52 -7.07 9.38
CA ALA A 19 -5.64 -5.69 9.82
C ALA A 19 -4.59 -5.35 10.91
N ALA A 20 -4.43 -6.22 11.91
CA ALA A 20 -3.43 -6.03 12.96
C ALA A 20 -2.00 -6.03 12.40
N GLU A 21 -1.64 -7.01 11.57
CA GLU A 21 -0.31 -7.13 10.97
C GLU A 21 -0.04 -6.07 9.88
N GLY A 22 -1.08 -5.37 9.40
CA GLY A 22 -0.97 -4.25 8.49
C GLY A 22 -0.73 -2.89 9.18
N CYS A 23 -1.04 -2.76 10.47
CA CYS A 23 -0.78 -1.54 11.21
C CYS A 23 0.72 -1.23 11.27
N VAL A 24 1.10 0.01 10.97
CA VAL A 24 2.49 0.46 10.96
C VAL A 24 2.77 1.40 12.13
N LEU A 25 3.64 1.00 13.03
CA LEU A 25 4.08 1.82 14.14
C LEU A 25 5.20 2.76 13.65
N LEU A 26 4.91 4.07 13.57
CA LEU A 26 5.87 5.06 13.08
C LEU A 26 6.72 5.66 14.18
N GLU A 27 6.11 5.94 15.35
CA GLU A 27 6.78 6.47 16.53
C GLU A 27 6.37 5.67 17.76
N ASN A 28 7.29 5.45 18.70
CA ASN A 28 7.01 4.80 19.97
C ASN A 28 8.04 5.19 21.05
N GLU A 29 8.00 6.45 21.46
CA GLU A 29 8.92 6.95 22.48
C GLU A 29 8.59 6.39 23.86
N LYS A 30 9.63 6.05 24.61
CA LYS A 30 9.52 5.54 25.99
C LYS A 30 8.58 4.36 26.15
N GLN A 31 8.38 3.57 25.09
CA GLN A 31 7.44 2.45 25.08
C GLN A 31 6.01 2.90 25.46
N ALA A 32 5.53 3.98 24.81
CA ALA A 32 4.17 4.48 24.96
C ALA A 32 3.11 3.45 24.53
N LEU A 33 3.46 2.61 23.59
CA LEU A 33 2.72 1.41 23.20
C LEU A 33 3.57 0.15 23.43
N PRO A 34 2.96 -0.99 23.75
CA PRO A 34 1.51 -1.21 23.93
C PRO A 34 0.97 -0.58 25.20
N LEU A 35 -0.34 -0.29 25.20
CA LEU A 35 -1.08 0.13 26.39
C LEU A 35 -0.96 -0.93 27.50
N ARG A 36 -0.79 -0.48 28.74
CA ARG A 36 -0.59 -1.39 29.86
C ARG A 36 -1.91 -1.76 30.52
N GLU A 37 -1.94 -2.92 31.15
CA GLU A 37 -3.10 -3.36 31.92
C GLU A 37 -3.43 -2.36 33.02
N GLY A 38 -4.71 -1.94 33.08
CA GLY A 38 -5.23 -0.99 34.06
C GLY A 38 -5.08 0.48 33.70
N GLU A 39 -4.38 0.83 32.59
CA GLU A 39 -4.28 2.23 32.17
C GLU A 39 -5.63 2.84 31.84
N SER A 40 -5.80 4.10 32.27
CA SER A 40 -6.94 4.94 31.90
C SER A 40 -6.66 5.67 30.60
N VAL A 41 -7.63 5.60 29.65
CA VAL A 41 -7.48 6.09 28.29
C VAL A 41 -8.58 7.09 27.94
N ALA A 42 -8.19 8.32 27.63
CA ALA A 42 -9.06 9.35 27.06
C ALA A 42 -9.01 9.28 25.53
N VAL A 43 -10.15 8.93 24.88
CA VAL A 43 -10.22 8.78 23.43
C VAL A 43 -10.77 10.03 22.79
N PHE A 44 -9.94 10.68 21.99
CA PHE A 44 -10.21 11.90 21.24
C PHE A 44 -10.41 11.63 19.75
N GLY A 45 -11.10 12.55 19.10
CA GLY A 45 -11.31 12.52 17.65
C GLY A 45 -12.64 11.90 17.25
N ARG A 46 -13.36 12.62 16.42
CA ARG A 46 -14.63 12.18 15.84
C ARG A 46 -14.49 10.79 15.17
N MET A 47 -13.33 10.49 14.58
CA MET A 47 -13.11 9.28 13.85
C MET A 47 -13.03 8.03 14.73
N ALA A 48 -12.96 8.19 16.04
CA ALA A 48 -13.22 7.08 16.98
C ALA A 48 -14.64 6.50 16.82
N PHE A 49 -15.61 7.38 16.57
CA PHE A 49 -17.04 7.06 16.44
C PHE A 49 -17.48 6.75 15.01
N HIS A 50 -16.68 7.17 14.00
CA HIS A 50 -17.01 7.03 12.56
C HIS A 50 -15.85 6.41 11.81
N TYR A 51 -15.57 5.16 12.13
CA TYR A 51 -14.46 4.40 11.55
C TYR A 51 -14.58 4.26 10.04
N TYR A 52 -13.54 4.66 9.30
CA TYR A 52 -13.39 4.39 7.89
C TYR A 52 -12.90 2.97 7.65
N LYS A 53 -13.82 2.05 7.34
CA LYS A 53 -13.50 0.64 7.05
C LYS A 53 -12.77 0.47 5.72
N SER A 54 -13.03 1.34 4.77
CA SER A 54 -12.57 1.28 3.38
C SER A 54 -12.65 2.64 2.73
N GLY A 55 -12.03 2.80 1.55
CA GLY A 55 -12.19 3.99 0.73
C GLY A 55 -13.55 4.11 0.08
N LEU A 56 -13.71 5.15 -0.74
CA LEU A 56 -14.88 5.40 -1.57
C LEU A 56 -14.83 4.57 -2.85
N GLY A 57 -15.92 4.60 -3.59
CA GLY A 57 -16.03 3.93 -4.88
C GLY A 57 -16.56 2.51 -4.80
N SER A 58 -16.47 1.77 -5.89
CA SER A 58 -17.05 0.44 -6.05
C SER A 58 -16.48 -0.57 -5.05
N GLY A 59 -15.18 -0.51 -4.78
CA GLY A 59 -14.51 -1.36 -3.78
C GLY A 59 -14.87 -1.01 -2.34
N GLY A 60 -15.18 0.25 -2.05
CA GLY A 60 -15.55 0.74 -0.71
C GLY A 60 -16.98 0.43 -0.30
N LEU A 61 -17.89 0.32 -1.27
CA LEU A 61 -19.31 0.11 -1.05
C LEU A 61 -19.73 -1.38 -0.98
N VAL A 62 -18.77 -2.27 -0.74
CA VAL A 62 -19.03 -3.69 -0.56
C VAL A 62 -19.88 -3.92 0.68
N ASN A 63 -20.91 -4.78 0.54
CA ASN A 63 -21.74 -5.18 1.66
C ASN A 63 -20.94 -6.02 2.65
N THR A 64 -21.01 -5.62 3.91
CA THR A 64 -20.39 -6.33 5.02
C THR A 64 -21.46 -6.82 5.99
N ARG A 65 -21.23 -7.94 6.64
CA ARG A 65 -22.16 -8.48 7.66
C ARG A 65 -22.26 -7.56 8.88
N TYR A 66 -21.14 -6.93 9.23
CA TYR A 66 -20.97 -5.96 10.32
C TYR A 66 -19.66 -5.20 10.10
N VAL A 67 -19.42 -4.19 10.88
CA VAL A 67 -18.14 -3.47 10.93
C VAL A 67 -17.83 -3.22 12.40
N VAL A 68 -16.61 -3.53 12.82
CA VAL A 68 -16.11 -3.17 14.14
C VAL A 68 -15.18 -1.99 13.99
N GLY A 69 -15.59 -0.84 14.54
CA GLY A 69 -14.77 0.37 14.61
C GLY A 69 -13.73 0.31 15.72
N ILE A 70 -12.79 1.27 15.71
CA ILE A 70 -11.71 1.31 16.72
C ILE A 70 -12.28 1.47 18.13
N LEU A 71 -13.21 2.41 18.34
CA LEU A 71 -13.84 2.63 19.64
C LEU A 71 -14.67 1.41 20.08
N ASP A 72 -15.36 0.75 19.14
CA ASP A 72 -16.15 -0.44 19.46
C ASP A 72 -15.25 -1.55 20.02
N ALA A 73 -14.10 -1.78 19.36
CA ALA A 73 -13.12 -2.75 19.82
C ALA A 73 -12.48 -2.36 21.16
N LEU A 74 -12.18 -1.08 21.40
CA LEU A 74 -11.61 -0.61 22.65
C LEU A 74 -12.59 -0.75 23.82
N LYS A 75 -13.89 -0.59 23.61
CA LYS A 75 -14.94 -0.82 24.63
C LYS A 75 -15.00 -2.29 25.10
N GLU A 76 -14.66 -3.22 24.23
CA GLU A 76 -14.60 -4.65 24.58
C GLU A 76 -13.24 -5.06 25.21
N CYS A 77 -12.25 -4.17 25.21
CA CYS A 77 -10.96 -4.40 25.86
C CYS A 77 -11.08 -4.26 27.37
N LYS A 78 -10.86 -5.34 28.10
CA LYS A 78 -10.91 -5.37 29.57
C LYS A 78 -9.60 -4.92 30.22
N GLU A 79 -8.55 -4.82 29.42
CA GLU A 79 -7.21 -4.48 29.83
C GLU A 79 -7.04 -2.97 30.13
N ILE A 80 -7.93 -2.13 29.62
CA ILE A 80 -7.87 -0.66 29.73
C ILE A 80 -9.18 -0.09 30.27
N GLN A 81 -9.13 1.14 30.77
CA GLN A 81 -10.30 1.85 31.28
C GLN A 81 -10.53 3.11 30.45
N LEU A 82 -11.65 3.15 29.72
CA LEU A 82 -11.99 4.31 28.90
C LEU A 82 -12.61 5.43 29.76
N ASP A 83 -12.29 6.68 29.40
CA ASP A 83 -12.90 7.87 30.01
C ASP A 83 -14.31 8.07 29.49
N GLU A 84 -15.30 7.61 30.25
CA GLU A 84 -16.73 7.69 29.91
C GLU A 84 -17.24 9.15 29.82
N LYS A 85 -16.59 10.09 30.55
CA LYS A 85 -16.96 11.51 30.49
C LYS A 85 -16.63 12.08 29.12
N LEU A 86 -15.42 11.84 28.60
CA LEU A 86 -15.00 12.31 27.28
C LEU A 86 -15.83 11.65 26.17
N LEU A 87 -16.09 10.35 26.30
CA LEU A 87 -16.97 9.65 25.35
C LEU A 87 -18.36 10.26 25.34
N GLY A 88 -18.91 10.63 26.49
CA GLY A 88 -20.20 11.33 26.60
C GLY A 88 -20.21 12.71 25.95
N ILE A 89 -19.14 13.49 26.09
CA ILE A 89 -18.97 14.80 25.42
C ILE A 89 -19.05 14.62 23.90
N TYR A 90 -18.23 13.73 23.31
CA TYR A 90 -18.26 13.46 21.88
C TYR A 90 -19.60 12.92 21.40
N ALA A 91 -20.19 11.97 22.11
CA ALA A 91 -21.48 11.36 21.75
C ALA A 91 -22.61 12.40 21.69
N ASN A 92 -22.61 13.42 22.59
CA ASN A 92 -23.58 14.51 22.54
C ASN A 92 -23.32 15.46 21.39
N TRP A 93 -22.08 15.84 21.17
CA TRP A 93 -21.70 16.74 20.07
C TRP A 93 -22.01 16.13 18.69
N ILE A 94 -21.77 14.83 18.51
CA ILE A 94 -22.06 14.11 17.25
C ILE A 94 -23.55 14.13 16.89
N LYS A 95 -24.45 14.11 17.87
CA LYS A 95 -25.90 14.22 17.63
C LYS A 95 -26.28 15.55 16.95
N GLU A 96 -25.57 16.61 17.30
CA GLU A 96 -25.77 17.95 16.73
C GLU A 96 -24.94 18.18 15.46
N ASN A 97 -23.91 17.37 15.25
CA ASN A 97 -23.01 17.42 14.11
C ASN A 97 -22.95 16.05 13.43
N PRO A 98 -24.00 15.62 12.71
CA PRO A 98 -24.07 14.32 12.08
C PRO A 98 -22.95 14.12 11.05
N TYR A 99 -22.68 12.86 10.71
CA TYR A 99 -21.73 12.51 9.65
C TYR A 99 -22.19 13.09 8.31
N ASP A 100 -21.27 13.69 7.56
CA ASP A 100 -21.54 14.19 6.23
C ASP A 100 -21.37 13.06 5.21
N GLU A 101 -22.49 12.53 4.72
CA GLU A 101 -22.55 11.46 3.69
C GLU A 101 -22.17 11.97 2.30
N GLY A 102 -21.99 13.28 2.12
CA GLY A 102 -21.82 13.92 0.83
C GLY A 102 -23.10 13.90 -0.02
N GLN A 103 -22.99 14.42 -1.24
CA GLN A 103 -24.11 14.46 -2.19
C GLN A 103 -23.74 13.72 -3.46
N GLY A 104 -24.14 12.46 -3.56
CA GLY A 104 -23.91 11.61 -4.73
C GLY A 104 -22.69 10.69 -4.59
N TRP A 105 -22.39 10.01 -5.68
CA TRP A 105 -21.31 9.04 -5.75
C TRP A 105 -19.95 9.66 -5.47
N GLY A 106 -19.17 9.05 -4.57
CA GLY A 106 -17.80 9.47 -4.27
C GLY A 106 -17.65 10.89 -3.70
N ARG A 107 -18.73 11.49 -3.13
CA ARG A 107 -18.74 12.88 -2.68
C ARG A 107 -18.63 13.06 -1.17
N VAL A 108 -18.38 12.00 -0.42
CA VAL A 108 -18.07 12.11 1.01
C VAL A 108 -16.81 12.96 1.17
N PRO A 109 -16.80 13.97 2.06
CA PRO A 109 -15.60 14.78 2.31
C PRO A 109 -14.40 13.94 2.74
N TRP A 110 -13.19 14.34 2.37
CA TRP A 110 -11.93 13.67 2.76
C TRP A 110 -11.78 13.50 4.27
N SER A 111 -12.18 14.52 5.02
CA SER A 111 -12.30 14.51 6.46
C SER A 111 -13.68 14.98 6.89
N GLN A 112 -14.10 14.55 8.05
CA GLN A 112 -15.32 15.01 8.70
C GLN A 112 -15.02 16.20 9.61
N LYS A 113 -16.02 17.06 9.86
CA LYS A 113 -15.89 18.16 10.83
C LYS A 113 -15.45 17.60 12.18
N GLU A 114 -14.36 18.10 12.74
CA GLU A 114 -13.87 17.73 14.08
C GLU A 114 -14.45 18.71 15.13
N MET A 115 -14.50 18.25 16.38
CA MET A 115 -14.94 19.05 17.52
C MET A 115 -13.84 20.00 17.98
N GLU A 116 -14.17 21.27 18.23
CA GLU A 116 -13.24 22.21 18.86
C GLU A 116 -12.89 21.77 20.28
N VAL A 117 -11.62 21.88 20.64
CA VAL A 117 -11.13 21.46 21.96
C VAL A 117 -11.58 22.39 23.04
N THR A 118 -12.22 21.86 24.07
CA THR A 118 -12.66 22.60 25.26
C THR A 118 -11.78 22.30 26.49
N GLU A 119 -11.79 23.17 27.50
CA GLU A 119 -11.07 22.91 28.75
C GLU A 119 -11.56 21.64 29.45
N GLU A 120 -12.85 21.31 29.34
CA GLU A 120 -13.40 20.09 29.90
C GLU A 120 -12.80 18.84 29.25
N MET A 121 -12.54 18.86 27.95
CA MET A 121 -11.84 17.78 27.24
C MET A 121 -10.37 17.70 27.67
N LEU A 122 -9.70 18.84 27.84
CA LEU A 122 -8.31 18.88 28.34
C LEU A 122 -8.18 18.39 29.78
N ASP A 123 -9.20 18.59 30.62
CA ASP A 123 -9.23 18.00 31.96
C ASP A 123 -9.31 16.48 31.91
N CYS A 124 -10.03 15.90 30.95
CA CYS A 124 -9.97 14.46 30.69
C CYS A 124 -8.58 14.03 30.26
N ALA A 125 -7.89 14.77 29.36
CA ALA A 125 -6.51 14.46 28.97
C ALA A 125 -5.54 14.47 30.16
N ARG A 126 -5.61 15.47 31.05
CA ARG A 126 -4.77 15.58 32.25
C ARG A 126 -5.00 14.44 33.25
N SER A 127 -6.24 13.97 33.34
CA SER A 127 -6.67 13.02 34.37
C SER A 127 -6.32 11.56 34.02
N ASN A 128 -6.22 11.26 32.73
CA ASN A 128 -5.96 9.91 32.25
C ASN A 128 -4.46 9.64 32.07
N ASP A 129 -4.09 8.38 31.95
CA ASP A 129 -2.71 7.95 31.73
C ASP A 129 -2.29 8.12 30.27
N VAL A 130 -3.23 7.85 29.34
CA VAL A 130 -3.00 7.96 27.90
C VAL A 130 -4.14 8.76 27.26
N SER A 131 -3.79 9.68 26.35
CA SER A 131 -4.70 10.31 25.41
C SER A 131 -4.52 9.68 24.03
N LEU A 132 -5.56 9.03 23.52
CA LEU A 132 -5.59 8.40 22.21
C LEU A 132 -6.33 9.31 21.23
N VAL A 133 -5.63 9.91 20.27
CA VAL A 133 -6.22 10.80 19.26
C VAL A 133 -6.38 10.06 17.96
N ILE A 134 -7.61 9.97 17.43
CA ILE A 134 -7.91 9.24 16.19
C ILE A 134 -8.23 10.23 15.07
N ILE A 135 -7.36 10.27 14.06
CA ILE A 135 -7.51 11.10 12.85
C ILE A 135 -7.89 10.19 11.69
N GLY A 136 -8.83 10.61 10.86
CA GLY A 136 -9.25 9.82 9.70
C GLY A 136 -9.30 10.61 8.41
N ARG A 137 -9.01 9.89 7.33
CA ARG A 137 -9.19 10.36 5.94
C ARG A 137 -9.83 9.24 5.14
N THR A 138 -10.86 9.59 4.39
CA THR A 138 -11.32 8.69 3.35
C THR A 138 -10.34 8.70 2.19
N ALA A 139 -10.48 7.78 1.27
CA ALA A 139 -9.73 7.71 0.03
C ALA A 139 -10.59 6.99 -1.00
N GLY A 140 -10.29 7.07 -2.26
CA GLY A 140 -10.94 6.21 -3.24
C GLY A 140 -11.26 6.88 -4.57
N GLU A 141 -12.17 6.26 -5.26
CA GLU A 141 -12.55 6.56 -6.63
C GLU A 141 -13.13 7.98 -6.75
N ASP A 142 -12.79 8.68 -7.82
CA ASP A 142 -13.25 10.04 -8.17
C ASP A 142 -12.82 11.16 -7.18
N GLN A 143 -11.92 10.87 -6.25
CA GLN A 143 -11.36 11.87 -5.35
C GLN A 143 -9.83 11.74 -5.27
N ASP A 144 -9.12 12.61 -5.97
CA ASP A 144 -7.67 12.72 -5.86
C ASP A 144 -7.27 13.49 -4.60
N ASN A 145 -6.23 12.99 -3.91
CA ASN A 145 -5.64 13.70 -2.79
C ASN A 145 -5.08 15.06 -3.25
N ASN A 146 -5.19 16.07 -2.42
CA ASN A 146 -4.74 17.43 -2.72
C ASN A 146 -4.21 18.13 -1.47
N THR A 147 -3.62 19.31 -1.63
CA THR A 147 -3.00 20.08 -0.55
C THR A 147 -3.98 20.85 0.34
N ASN A 148 -5.30 20.72 0.11
CA ASN A 148 -6.28 21.38 0.93
C ASN A 148 -6.29 20.82 2.35
N LEU A 149 -6.68 21.66 3.32
CA LEU A 149 -6.93 21.24 4.69
C LEU A 149 -8.01 20.16 4.71
N GLY A 150 -7.76 19.11 5.48
CA GLY A 150 -8.64 17.96 5.58
C GLY A 150 -8.47 16.89 4.48
N SER A 151 -7.61 17.13 3.46
CA SER A 151 -7.17 16.11 2.51
C SER A 151 -5.76 15.64 2.89
N TYR A 152 -4.71 16.13 2.24
CA TYR A 152 -3.32 15.78 2.60
C TYR A 152 -2.91 16.43 3.94
N CYS A 153 -3.24 17.71 4.14
CA CYS A 153 -2.95 18.41 5.39
C CYS A 153 -4.05 18.18 6.44
N LEU A 154 -3.69 18.31 7.71
CA LEU A 154 -4.69 18.38 8.80
C LEU A 154 -5.61 19.58 8.61
N THR A 155 -6.84 19.52 9.12
CA THR A 155 -7.66 20.71 9.33
C THR A 155 -7.11 21.51 10.50
N GLU A 156 -7.43 22.80 10.58
CA GLU A 156 -7.03 23.65 11.71
C GLU A 156 -7.50 23.09 13.05
N THR A 157 -8.72 22.53 13.08
CA THR A 157 -9.29 21.91 14.31
C THR A 157 -8.57 20.62 14.70
N GLU A 158 -8.19 19.78 13.74
CA GLU A 158 -7.41 18.56 14.01
C GLU A 158 -5.98 18.91 14.49
N GLU A 159 -5.38 19.94 13.91
CA GLU A 159 -4.05 20.39 14.32
C GLU A 159 -4.10 20.99 15.73
N ASP A 160 -5.12 21.83 16.07
CA ASP A 160 -5.35 22.37 17.41
C ASP A 160 -5.60 21.23 18.42
N LEU A 161 -6.39 20.22 18.04
CA LEU A 161 -6.64 19.05 18.86
C LEU A 161 -5.33 18.33 19.24
N ILE A 162 -4.51 17.97 18.27
CA ILE A 162 -3.23 17.29 18.51
C ILE A 162 -2.31 18.16 19.39
N CYS A 163 -2.17 19.46 19.02
CA CYS A 163 -1.33 20.40 19.73
C CYS A 163 -1.70 20.47 21.23
N ARG A 164 -2.96 20.81 21.51
CA ARG A 164 -3.42 21.04 22.89
C ARG A 164 -3.45 19.77 23.73
N VAL A 165 -3.78 18.62 23.12
CA VAL A 165 -3.73 17.34 23.81
C VAL A 165 -2.28 16.96 24.14
N CYS A 166 -1.34 17.11 23.21
CA CYS A 166 0.09 16.85 23.48
C CYS A 166 0.65 17.74 24.59
N GLU A 167 0.21 19.00 24.68
CA GLU A 167 0.67 19.95 25.70
C GLU A 167 0.30 19.54 27.14
N VAL A 168 -0.83 18.85 27.34
CA VAL A 168 -1.36 18.61 28.69
C VAL A 168 -1.35 17.13 29.09
N SER A 169 -1.27 16.21 28.15
CA SER A 169 -1.33 14.76 28.40
C SER A 169 -0.02 14.23 28.96
N LYS A 170 -0.10 13.20 29.78
CA LYS A 170 1.06 12.44 30.24
C LYS A 170 1.69 11.62 29.10
N CYS A 171 0.84 11.08 28.24
CA CYS A 171 1.21 10.31 27.06
C CYS A 171 0.15 10.51 25.96
N THR A 172 0.58 10.91 24.76
CA THR A 172 -0.29 11.06 23.60
C THR A 172 0.06 10.03 22.54
N VAL A 173 -0.93 9.25 22.13
CA VAL A 173 -0.85 8.29 21.04
C VAL A 173 -1.78 8.77 19.92
N VAL A 174 -1.26 8.92 18.70
CA VAL A 174 -2.08 9.28 17.53
C VAL A 174 -2.28 8.04 16.65
N VAL A 175 -3.52 7.74 16.33
CA VAL A 175 -3.90 6.66 15.41
C VAL A 175 -4.45 7.25 14.13
N LEU A 176 -3.88 6.85 13.00
CA LEU A 176 -4.25 7.32 11.67
C LEU A 176 -5.11 6.28 10.95
N ASN A 177 -6.43 6.48 10.95
CA ASN A 177 -7.37 5.72 10.14
C ASN A 177 -7.48 6.38 8.74
N VAL A 178 -6.41 6.26 7.97
CA VAL A 178 -6.19 6.98 6.71
C VAL A 178 -5.85 6.00 5.59
N GLY A 179 -6.55 6.07 4.47
CA GLY A 179 -6.38 5.13 3.36
C GLY A 179 -5.22 5.47 2.40
N ASN A 180 -4.63 6.65 2.53
CA ASN A 180 -3.49 7.16 1.77
C ASN A 180 -2.44 7.75 2.72
N ILE A 181 -1.40 8.40 2.21
CA ILE A 181 -0.48 9.17 3.04
C ILE A 181 -1.00 10.59 3.25
N ILE A 182 -0.65 11.19 4.38
CA ILE A 182 -0.92 12.60 4.73
C ILE A 182 0.36 13.31 5.16
N ASP A 183 0.30 14.62 5.28
CA ASP A 183 1.37 15.41 5.90
C ASP A 183 1.64 14.91 7.32
N MET A 184 2.90 14.67 7.63
CA MET A 184 3.35 14.19 8.94
C MET A 184 4.29 15.21 9.65
N SER A 185 4.40 16.42 9.14
CA SER A 185 5.25 17.47 9.73
C SER A 185 4.85 17.85 11.17
N TRP A 186 3.59 17.64 11.52
CA TRP A 186 3.04 17.83 12.86
C TRP A 186 3.67 16.90 13.92
N VAL A 187 4.20 15.74 13.53
CA VAL A 187 4.86 14.80 14.46
C VAL A 187 6.09 15.44 15.08
N GLU A 188 6.97 16.02 14.26
CA GLU A 188 8.14 16.77 14.77
C GLU A 188 7.74 18.03 15.52
N LYS A 189 6.62 18.66 15.19
CA LYS A 189 6.15 19.89 15.81
C LYS A 189 5.55 19.67 17.21
N TYR A 190 4.77 18.61 17.42
CA TYR A 190 3.99 18.39 18.62
C TYR A 190 4.46 17.21 19.48
N HIS A 191 5.35 16.38 18.97
CA HIS A 191 6.00 15.26 19.66
C HIS A 191 5.04 14.31 20.40
N PRO A 192 4.03 13.72 19.72
CA PRO A 192 3.25 12.64 20.33
C PRO A 192 4.19 11.46 20.64
N GLN A 193 3.94 10.74 21.76
CA GLN A 193 4.81 9.65 22.18
C GLN A 193 4.70 8.42 21.29
N ALA A 194 3.57 8.21 20.62
CA ALA A 194 3.45 7.18 19.59
C ALA A 194 2.55 7.61 18.45
N VAL A 195 2.84 7.08 17.26
CA VAL A 195 2.02 7.25 16.05
C VAL A 195 1.82 5.89 15.41
N LEU A 196 0.57 5.47 15.28
CA LEU A 196 0.16 4.21 14.66
C LEU A 196 -0.63 4.48 13.37
N TYR A 197 -0.11 4.06 12.23
CA TYR A 197 -0.82 4.11 10.95
C TYR A 197 -1.68 2.85 10.81
N ALA A 198 -3.00 3.01 10.97
CA ALA A 198 -3.96 1.90 11.02
C ALA A 198 -4.61 1.60 9.66
N TRP A 199 -4.41 2.46 8.67
CA TRP A 199 -5.02 2.37 7.34
C TRP A 199 -6.56 2.29 7.41
N GLN A 200 -7.15 1.51 6.48
CA GLN A 200 -8.57 1.19 6.41
C GLN A 200 -8.71 -0.34 6.46
N GLY A 201 -8.88 -0.88 7.65
CA GLY A 201 -8.73 -2.30 7.96
C GLY A 201 -9.96 -3.18 7.66
N GLY A 202 -10.98 -2.67 6.95
CA GLY A 202 -12.17 -3.45 6.61
C GLY A 202 -13.09 -3.74 7.79
N GLN A 203 -13.82 -4.86 7.67
CA GLN A 203 -14.84 -5.29 8.64
C GLN A 203 -14.30 -5.49 10.06
N GLU A 204 -13.07 -6.00 10.18
CA GLU A 204 -12.41 -6.35 11.46
C GLU A 204 -11.32 -5.35 11.86
N GLY A 205 -11.21 -4.21 11.16
CA GLY A 205 -10.12 -3.28 11.33
C GLY A 205 -9.98 -2.72 12.73
N GLY A 206 -11.09 -2.36 13.38
CA GLY A 206 -11.06 -1.89 14.78
C GLY A 206 -10.51 -2.94 15.74
N ASN A 207 -10.89 -4.21 15.58
CA ASN A 207 -10.34 -5.30 16.37
C ASN A 207 -8.83 -5.47 16.15
N GLY A 208 -8.39 -5.41 14.89
CA GLY A 208 -6.96 -5.49 14.57
C GLY A 208 -6.15 -4.34 15.18
N VAL A 209 -6.66 -3.12 15.12
CA VAL A 209 -6.03 -1.93 15.74
C VAL A 209 -5.97 -2.08 17.26
N ALA A 210 -7.06 -2.50 17.91
CA ALA A 210 -7.09 -2.71 19.35
C ALA A 210 -6.10 -3.81 19.79
N ASP A 211 -5.94 -4.87 19.01
CA ASP A 211 -4.96 -5.94 19.28
C ASP A 211 -3.52 -5.39 19.26
N VAL A 212 -3.21 -4.49 18.34
CA VAL A 212 -1.90 -3.83 18.30
C VAL A 212 -1.75 -2.85 19.48
N LEU A 213 -2.73 -1.96 19.70
CA LEU A 213 -2.68 -0.99 20.78
C LEU A 213 -2.48 -1.64 22.15
N THR A 214 -3.09 -2.80 22.40
CA THR A 214 -2.99 -3.53 23.69
C THR A 214 -1.87 -4.56 23.72
N GLY A 215 -1.08 -4.71 22.66
CA GLY A 215 0.02 -5.67 22.59
C GLY A 215 -0.39 -7.13 22.47
N LYS A 216 -1.66 -7.44 22.22
CA LYS A 216 -2.10 -8.80 21.85
C LYS A 216 -1.44 -9.28 20.57
N VAL A 217 -1.20 -8.34 19.66
CA VAL A 217 -0.40 -8.54 18.46
C VAL A 217 0.75 -7.52 18.48
N CYS A 218 1.97 -8.00 18.37
CA CYS A 218 3.14 -7.14 18.26
C CYS A 218 3.11 -6.40 16.92
N ALA A 219 3.33 -5.08 16.93
CA ALA A 219 3.40 -4.28 15.72
C ALA A 219 4.49 -4.83 14.78
N CYS A 220 4.12 -5.08 13.52
CA CYS A 220 5.00 -5.66 12.50
C CYS A 220 4.67 -5.23 11.07
N GLY A 221 3.77 -4.28 10.90
CA GLY A 221 3.47 -3.70 9.60
C GLY A 221 4.59 -2.81 9.10
N LYS A 222 4.72 -2.67 7.79
CA LYS A 222 5.72 -1.84 7.13
C LYS A 222 5.06 -0.88 6.14
N LEU A 223 5.56 0.35 6.06
CA LEU A 223 5.09 1.32 5.07
C LEU A 223 5.30 0.77 3.65
N THR A 224 4.23 0.70 2.91
CA THR A 224 4.25 0.40 1.46
C THR A 224 4.52 1.65 0.62
N ASP A 225 4.77 2.75 1.27
CA ASP A 225 5.11 4.04 0.70
C ASP A 225 6.30 4.67 1.47
N ARG A 226 6.67 5.88 1.15
CA ARG A 226 7.54 6.76 1.91
C ARG A 226 6.77 8.05 2.20
N ILE A 227 7.09 8.73 3.28
CA ILE A 227 6.47 10.00 3.63
C ILE A 227 7.54 11.08 3.58
N ALA A 228 7.38 12.02 2.66
CA ALA A 228 8.27 13.17 2.51
C ALA A 228 7.91 14.28 3.50
N ALA A 229 8.86 15.17 3.75
CA ALA A 229 8.68 16.32 4.62
C ALA A 229 7.71 17.37 4.05
N ASP A 230 7.66 17.52 2.73
CA ASP A 230 6.73 18.41 2.02
C ASP A 230 6.19 17.72 0.77
N ILE A 231 4.93 17.93 0.46
CA ILE A 231 4.31 17.42 -0.78
C ILE A 231 5.01 17.94 -2.03
N LYS A 232 5.65 19.10 -1.97
CA LYS A 232 6.45 19.67 -3.07
C LYS A 232 7.72 18.87 -3.38
N ASP A 233 8.17 18.03 -2.45
CA ASP A 233 9.33 17.18 -2.67
C ASP A 233 9.02 15.99 -3.58
N TYR A 234 7.73 15.70 -3.84
CA TYR A 234 7.31 14.66 -4.79
C TYR A 234 7.43 15.16 -6.22
N PRO A 235 8.17 14.46 -7.10
CA PRO A 235 8.43 14.95 -8.46
C PRO A 235 7.17 15.09 -9.31
N SER A 236 6.11 14.33 -9.01
CA SER A 236 4.82 14.40 -9.71
C SER A 236 4.00 15.65 -9.38
N THR A 237 4.27 16.33 -8.27
CA THR A 237 3.47 17.50 -7.83
C THR A 237 3.39 18.61 -8.88
N GLU A 238 4.45 18.80 -9.67
CA GLU A 238 4.50 19.85 -10.69
C GLU A 238 3.66 19.57 -11.94
N ASN A 239 3.31 18.29 -12.20
CA ASN A 239 2.59 17.89 -13.40
C ASN A 239 1.36 17.01 -13.15
N PHE A 240 0.95 16.87 -11.91
CA PHE A 240 -0.26 16.17 -11.52
C PHE A 240 -1.51 16.99 -11.82
N GLY A 241 -2.57 16.32 -12.28
CA GLY A 241 -3.90 16.93 -12.41
C GLY A 241 -4.15 17.71 -13.71
N ASP A 242 -3.28 17.61 -14.72
CA ASP A 242 -3.58 18.17 -16.05
C ASP A 242 -4.77 17.41 -16.66
N PRO A 243 -5.89 18.10 -17.01
CA PRO A 243 -7.10 17.45 -17.51
C PRO A 243 -6.98 16.91 -18.95
N PHE A 244 -5.95 17.30 -19.69
CA PHE A 244 -5.79 16.97 -21.11
C PHE A 244 -4.64 16.02 -21.38
N LYS A 245 -3.54 16.13 -20.62
CA LYS A 245 -2.32 15.39 -20.87
C LYS A 245 -1.68 14.94 -19.57
N ASN A 246 -1.25 13.69 -19.53
CA ASN A 246 -0.48 13.13 -18.43
C ASN A 246 0.89 12.69 -18.93
N TYR A 247 1.93 13.37 -18.46
CA TYR A 247 3.32 13.07 -18.80
C TYR A 247 4.00 12.33 -17.64
N TYR A 248 4.43 11.11 -17.87
CA TYR A 248 5.20 10.30 -16.91
C TYR A 248 6.65 10.79 -16.82
N LYS A 249 6.84 12.03 -16.31
CA LYS A 249 8.16 12.69 -16.29
C LYS A 249 9.15 12.04 -15.34
N GLU A 250 8.68 11.49 -14.23
CA GLU A 250 9.49 10.75 -13.27
C GLU A 250 9.88 9.33 -13.75
N ASP A 251 9.19 8.78 -14.75
CA ASP A 251 9.45 7.48 -15.34
C ASP A 251 9.58 6.37 -14.28
N ILE A 252 10.69 5.64 -14.22
CA ILE A 252 10.96 4.58 -13.24
C ILE A 252 11.25 5.11 -11.83
N TYR A 253 11.50 6.42 -11.69
CA TYR A 253 11.83 7.05 -10.40
C TYR A 253 10.57 7.46 -9.64
N VAL A 254 9.65 6.52 -9.47
CA VAL A 254 8.42 6.69 -8.69
C VAL A 254 8.68 6.31 -7.24
N GLY A 255 8.16 7.11 -6.32
CA GLY A 255 8.18 6.78 -4.92
C GLY A 255 9.57 6.73 -4.32
N TYR A 256 9.86 5.70 -3.51
CA TYR A 256 11.17 5.56 -2.86
C TYR A 256 12.33 5.47 -3.86
N ARG A 257 12.09 5.01 -5.09
CA ARG A 257 13.13 4.96 -6.13
C ARG A 257 13.65 6.35 -6.47
N TYR A 258 12.76 7.36 -6.49
CA TYR A 258 13.17 8.76 -6.62
C TYR A 258 13.93 9.24 -5.38
N PHE A 259 13.31 9.10 -4.21
CA PHE A 259 13.87 9.67 -2.99
C PHE A 259 15.20 9.02 -2.60
N GLU A 260 15.32 7.70 -2.65
CA GLU A 260 16.58 7.02 -2.34
C GLU A 260 17.69 7.29 -3.35
N THR A 261 17.33 7.75 -4.56
CA THR A 261 18.30 8.11 -5.59
C THR A 261 18.72 9.58 -5.51
N PHE A 262 17.77 10.51 -5.32
CA PHE A 262 18.04 11.94 -5.51
C PHE A 262 17.77 12.81 -4.28
N ALA A 263 16.95 12.39 -3.32
CA ALA A 263 16.41 13.27 -2.29
C ALA A 263 16.18 12.56 -0.93
N LYS A 264 17.18 11.78 -0.48
CA LYS A 264 17.09 11.02 0.79
C LYS A 264 16.78 11.88 2.01
N ASP A 265 17.34 13.07 2.03
CA ASP A 265 17.20 14.06 3.11
C ASP A 265 15.79 14.64 3.22
N LYS A 266 14.95 14.44 2.20
CA LYS A 266 13.58 14.94 2.14
C LYS A 266 12.54 13.97 2.71
N VAL A 267 12.94 12.81 3.20
CA VAL A 267 12.03 11.74 3.64
C VAL A 267 12.01 11.67 5.17
N LEU A 268 10.82 11.81 5.74
CA LEU A 268 10.56 11.59 7.18
C LEU A 268 10.52 10.09 7.49
N TYR A 269 9.72 9.32 6.76
CA TYR A 269 9.60 7.88 6.94
C TYR A 269 9.91 7.16 5.63
N PRO A 270 10.98 6.35 5.57
CA PRO A 270 11.38 5.66 4.34
C PRO A 270 10.45 4.50 3.99
N PHE A 271 10.51 4.08 2.75
CA PHE A 271 9.78 2.89 2.28
C PHE A 271 10.21 1.65 3.07
N GLY A 272 9.22 0.86 3.45
CA GLY A 272 9.42 -0.35 4.24
C GLY A 272 9.59 -0.11 5.74
N TYR A 273 9.59 1.14 6.21
CA TYR A 273 9.74 1.49 7.62
C TYR A 273 8.54 1.03 8.45
N GLY A 274 8.81 0.65 9.68
CA GLY A 274 7.84 0.34 10.71
C GLY A 274 8.56 -0.24 11.93
N LEU A 275 8.23 0.31 13.10
CA LEU A 275 8.74 -0.14 14.39
C LEU A 275 8.02 -1.40 14.87
N SER A 276 8.58 -2.03 15.88
CA SER A 276 7.99 -3.17 16.58
C SER A 276 8.07 -2.94 18.09
N TYR A 277 7.35 -3.74 18.88
CA TYR A 277 7.50 -3.77 20.35
C TYR A 277 8.70 -4.59 20.79
N THR A 278 9.37 -5.25 19.87
CA THR A 278 10.62 -5.99 20.07
C THR A 278 11.68 -5.53 19.06
N THR A 279 12.87 -6.08 19.17
CA THR A 279 13.98 -5.78 18.24
C THR A 279 14.44 -7.03 17.51
N PHE A 280 14.90 -6.84 16.27
CA PHE A 280 15.40 -7.93 15.44
C PHE A 280 16.80 -7.63 14.90
N GLU A 281 17.62 -8.66 14.81
CA GLU A 281 18.87 -8.63 14.06
C GLU A 281 18.74 -9.49 12.80
N THR A 282 19.20 -8.98 11.66
CA THR A 282 19.18 -9.69 10.39
C THR A 282 20.59 -9.93 9.86
N ARG A 283 20.85 -11.14 9.34
CA ARG A 283 22.08 -11.49 8.61
C ARG A 283 21.69 -12.17 7.32
N ALA A 284 22.25 -11.70 6.21
CA ALA A 284 21.87 -12.15 4.89
C ALA A 284 23.09 -12.53 4.04
N GLU A 285 22.90 -13.54 3.18
CA GLU A 285 23.87 -13.95 2.18
C GLU A 285 23.19 -14.49 0.92
N ILE A 286 23.91 -14.43 -0.20
CA ILE A 286 23.47 -15.08 -1.45
C ILE A 286 23.87 -16.56 -1.36
N LEU A 287 22.87 -17.45 -1.19
CA LEU A 287 23.09 -18.90 -1.16
C LEU A 287 23.33 -19.48 -2.54
N LYS A 288 22.62 -18.99 -3.55
CA LYS A 288 22.61 -19.54 -4.88
C LYS A 288 22.42 -18.43 -5.91
N ASN A 289 23.21 -18.48 -6.97
CA ASN A 289 23.05 -17.65 -8.16
C ASN A 289 23.12 -18.55 -9.39
N THR A 290 22.03 -18.68 -10.10
CA THR A 290 21.92 -19.46 -11.35
C THR A 290 21.58 -18.53 -12.52
N GLY A 291 21.42 -19.11 -13.73
CA GLY A 291 21.07 -18.34 -14.92
C GLY A 291 19.88 -17.38 -14.72
N ASP A 292 18.80 -17.85 -14.08
CA ASP A 292 17.53 -17.11 -14.02
C ASP A 292 17.09 -16.74 -12.60
N GLU A 293 17.72 -17.30 -11.56
CA GLU A 293 17.30 -17.14 -10.18
C GLU A 293 18.45 -16.84 -9.23
N ILE A 294 18.15 -16.02 -8.21
CA ILE A 294 19.00 -15.83 -7.04
C ILE A 294 18.22 -16.28 -5.81
N THR A 295 18.85 -17.04 -4.93
CA THR A 295 18.31 -17.35 -3.61
C THR A 295 19.10 -16.58 -2.56
N VAL A 296 18.40 -15.74 -1.81
CA VAL A 296 18.95 -15.02 -0.66
C VAL A 296 18.45 -15.69 0.61
N SER A 297 19.36 -16.10 1.47
CA SER A 297 19.05 -16.54 2.84
C SER A 297 19.18 -15.37 3.78
N VAL A 298 18.19 -15.20 4.66
CA VAL A 298 18.21 -14.19 5.70
C VAL A 298 17.86 -14.85 7.03
N THR A 299 18.82 -14.88 7.95
CA THR A 299 18.59 -15.25 9.34
C THR A 299 18.07 -14.04 10.08
N VAL A 300 16.89 -14.17 10.69
CA VAL A 300 16.25 -13.17 11.54
C VAL A 300 16.24 -13.68 12.98
N SER A 301 16.78 -12.92 13.91
CA SER A 301 16.81 -13.24 15.34
C SER A 301 16.04 -12.20 16.12
N ASN A 302 15.09 -12.62 16.95
CA ASN A 302 14.43 -11.72 17.91
C ASN A 302 15.41 -11.46 19.08
N THR A 303 15.92 -10.24 19.15
CA THR A 303 16.90 -9.79 20.16
C THR A 303 16.26 -9.01 21.30
N GLY A 304 14.94 -8.77 21.25
CA GLY A 304 14.20 -8.07 22.28
C GLY A 304 13.52 -9.02 23.26
N GLU A 305 12.56 -8.47 24.02
CA GLU A 305 11.92 -9.16 25.14
C GLU A 305 10.50 -9.63 24.85
N VAL A 306 9.92 -9.23 23.71
CA VAL A 306 8.54 -9.53 23.33
C VAL A 306 8.53 -10.44 22.08
N ARG A 307 7.57 -11.35 22.01
CA ARG A 307 7.32 -12.13 20.78
C ARG A 307 6.92 -11.21 19.65
N GLY A 308 7.38 -11.48 18.44
CA GLY A 308 7.05 -10.64 17.29
C GLY A 308 7.43 -11.28 15.96
N LYS A 309 6.99 -10.62 14.88
CA LYS A 309 7.31 -10.97 13.50
C LYS A 309 8.11 -9.85 12.86
N GLU A 310 9.01 -10.19 11.93
CA GLU A 310 9.73 -9.21 11.13
C GLU A 310 9.50 -9.44 9.64
N VAL A 311 9.47 -8.35 8.86
CA VAL A 311 9.40 -8.40 7.40
C VAL A 311 10.79 -8.17 6.82
N VAL A 312 11.35 -9.22 6.25
CA VAL A 312 12.58 -9.12 5.48
C VAL A 312 12.28 -8.56 4.11
N GLN A 313 13.00 -7.51 3.71
CA GLN A 313 12.90 -6.89 2.39
C GLN A 313 14.24 -7.02 1.68
N VAL A 314 14.21 -7.49 0.44
CA VAL A 314 15.39 -7.69 -0.39
C VAL A 314 15.42 -6.67 -1.52
N TYR A 315 16.51 -5.94 -1.63
CA TYR A 315 16.71 -4.90 -2.62
C TYR A 315 17.90 -5.21 -3.50
N VAL A 316 17.90 -4.64 -4.70
CA VAL A 316 19.04 -4.69 -5.60
C VAL A 316 19.50 -3.28 -5.98
N LYS A 317 20.80 -3.12 -6.10
CA LYS A 317 21.45 -2.03 -6.84
C LYS A 317 21.97 -2.67 -8.13
N VAL A 318 21.40 -2.25 -9.26
CA VAL A 318 21.82 -2.70 -10.58
C VAL A 318 22.80 -1.70 -11.18
N PRO A 319 23.62 -2.09 -12.19
CA PRO A 319 24.49 -1.18 -12.90
C PRO A 319 23.73 0.03 -13.46
N GLN A 320 24.35 1.20 -13.49
CA GLN A 320 23.74 2.36 -14.13
C GLN A 320 23.67 2.21 -15.65
N GLY A 321 24.65 1.58 -16.25
CA GLY A 321 24.65 1.20 -17.65
C GLY A 321 24.27 2.34 -18.61
N LYS A 322 23.60 1.97 -19.70
CA LYS A 322 23.08 2.93 -20.69
C LYS A 322 21.66 3.40 -20.36
N LEU A 323 20.89 2.59 -19.62
CA LEU A 323 19.48 2.87 -19.33
C LEU A 323 19.32 3.80 -18.12
N GLY A 324 20.22 3.71 -17.14
CA GLY A 324 20.10 4.39 -15.86
C GLY A 324 19.13 3.65 -14.93
N ASN A 325 19.45 3.64 -13.64
CA ASN A 325 18.68 2.87 -12.66
C ASN A 325 18.55 3.60 -11.33
N PRO A 326 17.50 3.36 -10.55
CA PRO A 326 17.41 3.89 -9.20
C PRO A 326 18.45 3.24 -8.28
N ALA A 327 18.83 3.94 -7.22
CA ALA A 327 19.82 3.46 -6.25
C ALA A 327 19.41 2.15 -5.57
N ARG A 328 18.11 1.91 -5.43
CA ARG A 328 17.51 0.72 -4.81
C ARG A 328 16.24 0.32 -5.52
N LYS A 329 16.05 -0.98 -5.73
CA LYS A 329 14.82 -1.58 -6.25
C LYS A 329 14.46 -2.79 -5.37
N LEU A 330 13.25 -2.81 -4.81
CA LEU A 330 12.72 -3.98 -4.10
C LEU A 330 12.50 -5.12 -5.11
N ILE A 331 13.02 -6.29 -4.79
CA ILE A 331 12.96 -7.49 -5.65
C ILE A 331 12.39 -8.71 -4.95
N GLY A 332 12.16 -8.63 -3.65
CA GLY A 332 11.51 -9.69 -2.88
C GLY A 332 11.29 -9.30 -1.43
N PHE A 333 10.38 -9.98 -0.79
CA PHE A 333 10.14 -9.84 0.64
C PHE A 333 9.52 -11.10 1.21
N ALA A 334 9.67 -11.29 2.51
CA ALA A 334 8.98 -12.35 3.24
C ALA A 334 8.80 -11.92 4.70
N LYS A 335 7.81 -12.48 5.38
CA LYS A 335 7.57 -12.26 6.81
C LYS A 335 7.92 -13.52 7.57
N THR A 336 8.59 -13.39 8.72
CA THR A 336 8.87 -14.52 9.62
C THR A 336 7.59 -15.06 10.24
N LYS A 337 7.65 -16.29 10.76
CA LYS A 337 6.72 -16.71 11.82
C LYS A 337 6.89 -15.81 13.05
N GLU A 338 6.03 -15.97 14.03
CA GLU A 338 6.20 -15.29 15.31
C GLU A 338 7.39 -15.89 16.07
N LEU A 339 8.39 -15.06 16.37
CA LEU A 339 9.62 -15.45 17.06
C LEU A 339 9.55 -15.05 18.54
N ALA A 340 9.80 -15.99 19.44
CA ALA A 340 9.99 -15.70 20.84
C ALA A 340 11.32 -14.95 21.08
N PRO A 341 11.50 -14.28 22.25
CA PRO A 341 12.79 -13.71 22.64
C PRO A 341 13.93 -14.74 22.53
N GLY A 342 14.99 -14.38 21.80
CA GLY A 342 16.13 -15.26 21.51
C GLY A 342 15.90 -16.31 20.42
N GLU A 343 14.68 -16.46 19.89
CA GLU A 343 14.39 -17.37 18.76
C GLU A 343 14.86 -16.75 17.45
N GLN A 344 15.24 -17.62 16.52
CA GLN A 344 15.63 -17.24 15.16
C GLN A 344 14.94 -18.07 14.09
N GLU A 345 14.85 -17.52 12.90
CA GLU A 345 14.35 -18.19 11.71
C GLU A 345 15.24 -17.86 10.52
N GLU A 346 15.49 -18.86 9.68
CA GLU A 346 16.09 -18.66 8.37
C GLU A 346 15.00 -18.56 7.32
N VAL A 347 14.94 -17.42 6.63
CA VAL A 347 13.98 -17.13 5.55
C VAL A 347 14.73 -17.16 4.23
N CYS A 348 14.37 -18.10 3.34
CA CYS A 348 14.92 -18.18 1.99
C CYS A 348 13.99 -17.51 0.99
N ILE A 349 14.49 -16.48 0.27
CA ILE A 349 13.76 -15.73 -0.73
C ILE A 349 14.34 -16.04 -2.11
N VAL A 350 13.51 -16.64 -2.97
CA VAL A 350 13.88 -16.89 -4.37
C VAL A 350 13.45 -15.72 -5.22
N ILE A 351 14.38 -15.14 -5.94
CA ILE A 351 14.22 -13.94 -6.75
C ILE A 351 14.48 -14.30 -8.20
N GLN A 352 13.54 -13.94 -9.07
CA GLN A 352 13.71 -14.07 -10.51
C GLN A 352 14.59 -12.92 -11.04
N LYS A 353 15.60 -13.20 -11.83
CA LYS A 353 16.44 -12.14 -12.44
C LYS A 353 15.64 -11.22 -13.38
N TYR A 354 14.49 -11.67 -13.84
CA TYR A 354 13.52 -10.82 -14.54
C TYR A 354 13.14 -9.57 -13.73
N ASP A 355 12.95 -9.71 -12.41
CA ASP A 355 12.58 -8.60 -11.52
C ASP A 355 13.68 -7.54 -11.39
N MET A 356 14.92 -7.87 -11.78
CA MET A 356 16.05 -6.95 -11.79
C MET A 356 16.29 -6.31 -13.15
N ALA A 357 15.67 -6.83 -14.21
CA ALA A 357 15.86 -6.34 -15.57
C ALA A 357 15.31 -4.92 -15.77
N SER A 358 15.91 -4.22 -16.72
CA SER A 358 15.49 -2.89 -17.18
C SER A 358 14.90 -2.99 -18.58
N TYR A 359 13.88 -2.18 -18.87
CA TYR A 359 13.26 -2.17 -20.19
C TYR A 359 13.94 -1.14 -21.10
N ASP A 360 14.45 -1.58 -22.25
CA ASP A 360 15.03 -0.71 -23.27
C ASP A 360 13.96 -0.32 -24.32
N ASP A 361 13.34 0.81 -24.13
CA ASP A 361 12.36 1.36 -25.07
C ASP A 361 13.01 2.04 -26.28
N SER A 362 14.27 2.47 -26.14
CA SER A 362 15.02 3.24 -27.11
C SER A 362 15.87 2.41 -28.08
N GLY A 363 16.29 1.23 -27.63
CA GLY A 363 17.29 0.41 -28.32
C GLY A 363 18.73 0.83 -28.03
N VAL A 364 18.98 1.64 -27.00
CA VAL A 364 20.33 2.12 -26.66
C VAL A 364 21.28 1.00 -26.26
N THR A 365 20.77 -0.12 -25.76
CA THR A 365 21.57 -1.32 -25.46
C THR A 365 21.86 -2.16 -26.72
N GLY A 366 21.20 -1.88 -27.82
CA GLY A 366 21.15 -2.68 -29.06
C GLY A 366 19.90 -3.57 -29.17
N HIS A 367 19.03 -3.57 -28.15
CA HIS A 367 17.88 -4.46 -28.02
C HIS A 367 16.59 -3.69 -27.73
N LYS A 368 16.05 -3.00 -28.75
CA LYS A 368 14.80 -2.23 -28.59
C LYS A 368 13.62 -3.11 -28.17
N SER A 369 12.79 -2.59 -27.27
CA SER A 369 11.61 -3.24 -26.73
C SER A 369 11.90 -4.55 -26.00
N CYS A 370 13.02 -4.62 -25.32
CA CYS A 370 13.44 -5.79 -24.54
C CYS A 370 13.55 -5.46 -23.04
N TYR A 371 13.28 -6.44 -22.21
CA TYR A 371 13.84 -6.49 -20.86
C TYR A 371 15.25 -7.04 -20.93
N VAL A 372 16.20 -6.29 -20.39
CA VAL A 372 17.62 -6.65 -20.41
C VAL A 372 18.23 -6.58 -19.01
N LEU A 373 19.16 -7.47 -18.72
CA LEU A 373 20.18 -7.26 -17.68
C LEU A 373 21.37 -6.59 -18.34
N GLU A 374 21.72 -5.38 -17.90
CA GLU A 374 22.93 -4.72 -18.38
C GLU A 374 24.18 -5.33 -17.76
N GLU A 375 25.28 -5.32 -18.47
CA GLU A 375 26.57 -5.80 -17.99
C GLU A 375 27.04 -4.98 -16.79
N GLY A 376 27.56 -5.66 -15.76
CA GLY A 376 28.22 -5.05 -14.61
C GLY A 376 27.87 -5.69 -13.28
N THR A 377 28.20 -4.96 -12.22
CA THR A 377 28.08 -5.40 -10.84
C THR A 377 26.67 -5.20 -10.30
N TYR A 378 26.09 -6.26 -9.79
CA TYR A 378 24.82 -6.30 -9.08
C TYR A 378 25.08 -6.50 -7.60
N GLU A 379 24.51 -5.65 -6.75
CA GLU A 379 24.62 -5.78 -5.30
C GLU A 379 23.24 -6.01 -4.68
N ILE A 380 23.14 -7.09 -3.90
CA ILE A 380 21.92 -7.48 -3.20
C ILE A 380 21.98 -6.98 -1.76
N PHE A 381 20.86 -6.45 -1.28
CA PHE A 381 20.72 -5.96 0.10
C PHE A 381 19.51 -6.60 0.75
N ALA A 382 19.58 -6.85 2.06
CA ALA A 382 18.45 -7.33 2.83
C ALA A 382 18.37 -6.62 4.20
N GLY A 383 17.14 -6.38 4.65
CA GLY A 383 16.87 -5.71 5.92
C GLY A 383 15.39 -5.47 6.14
N SER A 384 15.04 -4.67 7.15
CA SER A 384 13.65 -4.38 7.53
C SER A 384 13.02 -3.20 6.79
N ASP A 385 13.84 -2.37 6.11
CA ASP A 385 13.41 -1.25 5.26
C ASP A 385 14.51 -0.91 4.24
N VAL A 386 14.22 0.02 3.32
CA VAL A 386 15.13 0.38 2.22
C VAL A 386 16.47 0.97 2.70
N ARG A 387 16.53 1.57 3.89
CA ARG A 387 17.73 2.22 4.45
C ARG A 387 18.50 1.33 5.39
N SER A 388 17.82 0.53 6.20
CA SER A 388 18.43 -0.43 7.13
C SER A 388 19.01 -1.66 6.42
N ALA A 389 18.59 -1.94 5.17
CA ALA A 389 19.07 -3.06 4.37
C ALA A 389 20.58 -3.00 4.14
N LYS A 390 21.28 -4.08 4.54
CA LYS A 390 22.73 -4.25 4.42
C LYS A 390 23.06 -5.17 3.25
N SER A 391 24.27 -5.04 2.71
CA SER A 391 24.75 -5.90 1.62
C SER A 391 24.74 -7.37 2.02
N ALA A 392 24.05 -8.19 1.23
CA ALA A 392 24.04 -9.65 1.32
C ALA A 392 25.04 -10.31 0.36
N GLY A 393 25.61 -9.52 -0.56
CA GLY A 393 26.62 -9.96 -1.51
C GLY A 393 26.54 -9.24 -2.85
N ILE A 394 27.57 -9.45 -3.65
CA ILE A 394 27.71 -8.89 -5.00
C ILE A 394 28.00 -10.00 -6.00
N TYR A 395 27.62 -9.77 -7.26
CA TYR A 395 27.98 -10.65 -8.38
C TYR A 395 28.05 -9.85 -9.68
N GLU A 396 28.72 -10.40 -10.69
CA GLU A 396 28.82 -9.83 -12.03
C GLU A 396 27.80 -10.50 -12.96
N GLU A 397 27.20 -9.72 -13.85
CA GLU A 397 26.30 -10.20 -14.90
C GLU A 397 26.79 -9.69 -16.25
N GLU A 398 26.63 -10.49 -17.30
CA GLU A 398 26.87 -10.07 -18.68
C GLU A 398 25.57 -9.45 -19.26
N LEU A 399 25.69 -8.66 -20.34
CA LEU A 399 24.53 -8.17 -21.06
C LEU A 399 23.68 -9.35 -21.55
N ARG A 400 22.44 -9.43 -21.10
CA ARG A 400 21.53 -10.51 -21.46
C ARG A 400 20.12 -9.99 -21.74
N VAL A 401 19.55 -10.38 -22.88
CA VAL A 401 18.13 -10.20 -23.16
C VAL A 401 17.35 -11.24 -22.38
N ILE A 402 16.49 -10.78 -21.48
CA ILE A 402 15.60 -11.63 -20.69
C ILE A 402 14.33 -11.93 -21.48
N GLU A 403 13.74 -10.87 -22.09
CA GLU A 403 12.52 -11.04 -22.86
C GLU A 403 12.47 -10.01 -23.99
N GLN A 404 12.20 -10.49 -25.20
CA GLN A 404 11.90 -9.65 -26.35
C GLN A 404 10.40 -9.39 -26.40
N LEU A 405 10.02 -8.15 -26.29
CA LEU A 405 8.65 -7.66 -26.41
C LEU A 405 8.44 -6.89 -27.69
N GLN A 406 7.30 -6.23 -27.78
CA GLN A 406 6.95 -5.36 -28.89
C GLN A 406 6.67 -3.97 -28.34
N GLU A 407 6.96 -2.95 -29.14
CA GLU A 407 6.59 -1.58 -28.80
C GLU A 407 5.09 -1.50 -28.56
N ALA A 408 4.72 -1.07 -27.35
CA ALA A 408 3.33 -0.82 -26.94
C ALA A 408 3.29 0.45 -26.09
N TYR A 409 2.18 1.18 -26.15
CA TYR A 409 1.94 2.41 -25.37
C TYR A 409 3.02 3.50 -25.51
N ALA A 410 3.85 3.44 -26.55
CA ALA A 410 4.83 4.49 -26.80
C ALA A 410 4.09 5.80 -27.09
N PRO A 411 4.58 6.95 -26.58
CA PRO A 411 3.95 8.25 -26.78
C PRO A 411 3.93 8.65 -28.25
N ILE A 412 2.95 9.42 -28.63
CA ILE A 412 2.84 10.00 -29.98
C ILE A 412 3.48 11.40 -30.05
N GLU A 413 3.64 12.06 -28.92
CA GLU A 413 4.28 13.37 -28.77
C GLU A 413 5.57 13.24 -27.98
N LYS A 414 6.55 14.09 -28.32
CA LYS A 414 7.83 14.15 -27.61
C LYS A 414 7.66 14.82 -26.25
N PHE A 415 8.24 14.22 -25.24
CA PHE A 415 8.43 14.83 -23.93
C PHE A 415 9.74 14.35 -23.31
N ARG A 416 10.13 14.93 -22.18
CA ARG A 416 11.36 14.56 -21.48
C ARG A 416 11.02 13.87 -20.18
N ARG A 417 11.74 12.77 -19.90
CA ARG A 417 11.66 12.02 -18.66
C ARG A 417 12.94 12.16 -17.85
N MET A 418 12.85 11.88 -16.58
CA MET A 418 13.98 11.82 -15.64
C MET A 418 14.87 10.61 -15.92
N LYS A 419 16.18 10.81 -15.69
CA LYS A 419 17.19 9.75 -15.74
C LYS A 419 18.26 9.99 -14.68
N ALA A 420 18.72 8.93 -14.03
CA ALA A 420 19.86 9.03 -13.12
C ALA A 420 21.19 8.92 -13.86
N VAL A 421 22.13 9.73 -13.41
CA VAL A 421 23.54 9.62 -13.79
C VAL A 421 24.38 9.51 -12.52
N LEU A 422 25.13 8.43 -12.40
CA LEU A 422 26.05 8.22 -11.28
C LEU A 422 27.30 9.09 -11.48
N ARG A 423 27.61 9.93 -10.49
CA ARG A 423 28.83 10.77 -10.48
C ARG A 423 30.02 10.00 -9.93
N ALA A 424 31.21 10.52 -10.17
CA ALA A 424 32.47 9.93 -9.69
C ALA A 424 32.56 9.85 -8.15
N ASP A 425 31.85 10.71 -7.44
CA ASP A 425 31.79 10.74 -5.98
C ASP A 425 30.76 9.72 -5.39
N GLY A 426 30.09 8.93 -6.26
CA GLY A 426 29.11 7.96 -5.87
C GLY A 426 27.70 8.53 -5.66
N THR A 427 27.49 9.83 -5.84
CA THR A 427 26.17 10.46 -5.79
C THR A 427 25.45 10.36 -7.13
N TYR A 428 24.11 10.50 -7.11
CA TYR A 428 23.28 10.51 -8.31
C TYR A 428 22.88 11.93 -8.68
N GLN A 429 22.90 12.22 -9.98
CA GLN A 429 22.34 13.43 -10.53
C GLN A 429 21.11 13.12 -11.37
N ALA A 430 20.01 13.82 -11.12
CA ALA A 430 18.88 13.82 -12.01
C ALA A 430 19.22 14.63 -13.28
N VAL A 431 19.08 13.99 -14.41
CA VAL A 431 19.11 14.62 -15.74
C VAL A 431 17.80 14.31 -16.46
N THR A 432 17.59 14.87 -17.63
CA THR A 432 16.44 14.54 -18.46
C THR A 432 16.86 14.06 -19.82
N GLU A 433 16.15 13.05 -20.35
CA GLU A 433 16.31 12.56 -21.72
C GLU A 433 14.98 12.64 -22.49
N GLU A 434 15.03 12.65 -23.81
CA GLU A 434 13.83 12.61 -24.66
C GLU A 434 13.26 11.18 -24.69
N VAL A 435 11.95 11.04 -24.47
CA VAL A 435 11.27 9.73 -24.55
C VAL A 435 11.11 9.35 -26.00
N PRO A 436 11.42 8.08 -26.39
CA PRO A 436 11.18 7.60 -27.74
C PRO A 436 9.70 7.65 -28.11
N VAL A 437 9.39 8.23 -29.26
CA VAL A 437 8.03 8.25 -29.78
C VAL A 437 7.70 6.96 -30.54
N ARG A 438 6.41 6.70 -30.71
CA ARG A 438 5.87 5.55 -31.40
C ARG A 438 6.48 5.40 -32.81
N THR A 439 6.94 4.19 -33.12
CA THR A 439 7.44 3.81 -34.45
C THR A 439 6.55 2.72 -35.08
N ALA A 440 5.80 1.98 -34.28
CA ALA A 440 4.89 0.94 -34.79
C ALA A 440 3.56 1.53 -35.26
N ASP A 441 3.11 1.10 -36.43
CA ASP A 441 1.76 1.39 -36.94
C ASP A 441 0.74 0.46 -36.23
N PRO A 442 -0.16 0.99 -35.40
CA PRO A 442 -1.15 0.17 -34.72
C PRO A 442 -2.21 -0.42 -35.63
N HIS A 443 -2.50 0.21 -36.78
CA HIS A 443 -3.47 -0.31 -37.74
C HIS A 443 -2.88 -1.53 -38.45
N LYS A 444 -1.67 -1.40 -39.01
CA LYS A 444 -0.95 -2.49 -39.63
C LYS A 444 -0.78 -3.69 -38.67
N ARG A 445 -0.38 -3.42 -37.43
CA ARG A 445 -0.24 -4.47 -36.40
C ARG A 445 -1.57 -5.17 -36.09
N ARG A 446 -2.69 -4.43 -36.11
CA ARG A 446 -4.03 -4.99 -35.94
C ARG A 446 -4.39 -5.88 -37.10
N GLU A 447 -4.18 -5.41 -38.34
CA GLU A 447 -4.46 -6.17 -39.57
C GLU A 447 -3.67 -7.48 -39.62
N GLU A 448 -2.36 -7.42 -39.30
CA GLU A 448 -1.48 -8.60 -39.25
C GLU A 448 -1.89 -9.63 -38.19
N ARG A 449 -2.66 -9.21 -37.16
CA ARG A 449 -3.10 -10.04 -36.05
C ARG A 449 -4.60 -10.31 -36.02
N MET A 450 -5.30 -9.92 -37.05
CA MET A 450 -6.73 -10.23 -37.13
C MET A 450 -6.93 -11.74 -36.99
N PRO A 451 -7.77 -12.17 -36.05
CA PRO A 451 -8.09 -13.58 -35.93
C PRO A 451 -8.79 -14.08 -37.19
N LYS A 452 -8.61 -15.36 -37.44
CA LYS A 452 -9.35 -16.02 -38.57
C LYS A 452 -10.84 -15.90 -38.30
N THR A 453 -11.58 -15.49 -39.32
CA THR A 453 -13.03 -15.49 -39.26
C THR A 453 -13.54 -16.93 -39.16
N LEU A 454 -14.38 -17.19 -38.15
CA LEU A 454 -15.06 -18.46 -37.99
C LEU A 454 -16.48 -18.35 -38.54
N GLU A 455 -16.88 -19.29 -39.39
CA GLU A 455 -18.25 -19.39 -39.86
C GLU A 455 -19.14 -20.01 -38.78
N TYR A 456 -20.33 -19.45 -38.57
CA TYR A 456 -21.31 -19.99 -37.63
C TYR A 456 -21.80 -21.37 -38.10
N THR A 457 -21.63 -22.37 -37.25
CA THR A 457 -21.96 -23.77 -37.55
C THR A 457 -23.34 -24.20 -37.01
N GLY A 458 -24.04 -23.33 -36.29
CA GLY A 458 -25.18 -23.69 -35.46
C GLY A 458 -24.71 -24.39 -34.13
N ASP A 459 -25.62 -24.43 -33.18
CA ASP A 459 -25.34 -25.10 -31.89
C ASP A 459 -25.11 -26.61 -32.10
N LYS A 460 -23.92 -27.08 -31.75
CA LYS A 460 -23.51 -28.47 -31.79
C LYS A 460 -23.58 -29.14 -30.43
N GLY A 461 -23.97 -28.39 -29.39
CA GLY A 461 -24.01 -28.85 -28.01
C GLY A 461 -22.63 -29.01 -27.36
N TYR A 462 -21.54 -28.53 -27.99
CA TYR A 462 -20.20 -28.56 -27.40
C TYR A 462 -20.14 -27.70 -26.14
N LYS A 463 -19.39 -28.17 -25.17
CA LYS A 463 -19.15 -27.46 -23.91
C LYS A 463 -17.68 -27.11 -23.78
N LEU A 464 -17.37 -26.08 -22.99
CA LEU A 464 -16.00 -25.71 -22.71
C LEU A 464 -15.19 -26.89 -22.11
N ALA A 465 -15.86 -27.77 -21.37
CA ALA A 465 -15.25 -29.01 -20.88
C ALA A 465 -14.75 -29.92 -22.02
N ASP A 466 -15.44 -29.94 -23.17
CA ASP A 466 -15.02 -30.74 -24.32
C ASP A 466 -13.73 -30.18 -24.94
N VAL A 467 -13.53 -28.86 -24.88
CA VAL A 467 -12.27 -28.22 -25.28
C VAL A 467 -11.14 -28.59 -24.32
N LEU A 468 -11.40 -28.55 -23.02
CA LEU A 468 -10.44 -28.95 -21.99
C LEU A 468 -10.04 -30.43 -22.14
N ASP A 469 -11.01 -31.28 -22.45
CA ASP A 469 -10.79 -32.70 -22.72
C ASP A 469 -10.16 -32.97 -24.11
N LYS A 470 -9.91 -31.92 -24.92
CA LYS A 470 -9.36 -32.01 -26.28
C LYS A 470 -10.23 -32.83 -27.26
N LYS A 471 -11.54 -32.90 -27.00
CA LYS A 471 -12.52 -33.54 -27.90
C LYS A 471 -12.87 -32.66 -29.09
N VAL A 472 -12.89 -31.33 -28.87
CA VAL A 472 -13.11 -30.29 -29.87
C VAL A 472 -12.08 -29.19 -29.71
N SER A 473 -11.80 -28.46 -30.77
CA SER A 473 -10.94 -27.27 -30.73
C SER A 473 -11.72 -26.05 -30.17
N MET A 474 -10.99 -25.04 -29.73
CA MET A 474 -11.60 -23.77 -29.34
C MET A 474 -12.35 -23.13 -30.53
N ASP A 475 -11.80 -23.22 -31.73
CA ASP A 475 -12.44 -22.67 -32.93
C ASP A 475 -13.79 -23.34 -33.21
N GLU A 476 -13.89 -24.67 -33.13
CA GLU A 476 -15.13 -25.41 -33.25
C GLU A 476 -16.14 -25.04 -32.18
N PHE A 477 -15.68 -24.89 -30.91
CA PHE A 477 -16.51 -24.47 -29.81
C PHE A 477 -17.07 -23.07 -30.02
N VAL A 478 -16.23 -22.12 -30.43
CA VAL A 478 -16.65 -20.72 -30.66
C VAL A 478 -17.55 -20.63 -31.88
N ALA A 479 -17.31 -21.38 -32.94
CA ALA A 479 -18.09 -21.38 -34.21
C ALA A 479 -19.56 -21.80 -33.99
N GLN A 480 -19.90 -22.51 -32.91
CA GLN A 480 -21.31 -22.87 -32.61
C GLN A 480 -22.05 -21.77 -31.82
N ILE A 481 -21.35 -20.75 -31.28
CA ILE A 481 -21.97 -19.69 -30.49
C ILE A 481 -22.59 -18.66 -31.41
N SER A 482 -23.84 -18.31 -31.19
CA SER A 482 -24.51 -17.32 -32.02
C SER A 482 -23.88 -15.93 -31.88
N GLU A 483 -23.97 -15.10 -32.92
CA GLU A 483 -23.49 -13.73 -32.89
C GLU A 483 -24.13 -12.94 -31.75
N ALA A 484 -25.42 -13.17 -31.48
CA ALA A 484 -26.12 -12.52 -30.36
C ALA A 484 -25.53 -12.89 -28.97
N ASP A 485 -25.17 -14.17 -28.83
CA ASP A 485 -24.55 -14.63 -27.55
C ASP A 485 -23.10 -14.11 -27.45
N LEU A 486 -22.34 -14.09 -28.51
CA LEU A 486 -21.00 -13.50 -28.56
C LEU A 486 -21.03 -12.01 -28.19
N ILE A 487 -21.99 -11.26 -28.77
CA ILE A 487 -22.20 -9.84 -28.43
C ILE A 487 -22.55 -9.69 -26.95
N ALA A 488 -23.42 -10.55 -26.40
CA ALA A 488 -23.78 -10.54 -24.97
C ALA A 488 -22.56 -10.83 -24.09
N MET A 489 -21.71 -11.79 -24.47
CA MET A 489 -20.46 -12.10 -23.76
C MET A 489 -19.48 -10.93 -23.76
N PHE A 490 -19.31 -10.26 -24.92
CA PHE A 490 -18.46 -9.07 -25.04
C PHE A 490 -18.95 -7.90 -24.19
N ARG A 491 -20.26 -7.69 -24.19
CA ARG A 491 -20.88 -6.61 -23.41
C ARG A 491 -20.79 -6.88 -21.91
N GLY A 492 -20.89 -8.14 -21.50
CA GLY A 492 -20.98 -8.55 -20.10
C GLY A 492 -22.25 -8.04 -19.42
N GLU A 493 -22.29 -8.16 -18.11
CA GLU A 493 -23.34 -7.60 -17.26
C GLU A 493 -22.82 -6.33 -16.58
N GLY A 494 -23.63 -5.27 -16.59
CA GLY A 494 -23.28 -4.01 -15.90
C GLY A 494 -23.61 -4.08 -14.40
N MET A 495 -23.10 -3.11 -13.65
CA MET A 495 -23.33 -2.98 -12.21
C MET A 495 -24.82 -2.93 -11.81
N CYS A 496 -25.68 -2.46 -12.69
CA CYS A 496 -27.11 -2.37 -12.47
C CYS A 496 -27.90 -3.50 -13.15
N SER A 497 -27.26 -4.62 -13.46
CA SER A 497 -27.94 -5.78 -14.04
C SER A 497 -29.04 -6.29 -13.08
N PRO A 498 -30.23 -6.63 -13.61
CA PRO A 498 -31.27 -7.23 -12.78
C PRO A 498 -30.91 -8.62 -12.24
N LYS A 499 -29.83 -9.23 -12.74
CA LYS A 499 -29.29 -10.49 -12.22
C LYS A 499 -28.45 -10.33 -10.96
N VAL A 500 -28.02 -9.11 -10.65
CA VAL A 500 -27.27 -8.79 -9.43
C VAL A 500 -28.24 -8.30 -8.36
N THR A 501 -28.41 -9.08 -7.31
CA THR A 501 -29.34 -8.79 -6.22
C THR A 501 -28.73 -7.81 -5.23
N ALA A 502 -29.45 -6.74 -4.90
CA ALA A 502 -29.04 -5.82 -3.85
C ALA A 502 -28.75 -6.55 -2.53
N GLY A 503 -27.70 -6.17 -1.84
CA GLY A 503 -27.27 -6.81 -0.60
C GLY A 503 -26.33 -8.00 -0.78
N THR A 504 -25.96 -8.37 -2.00
CA THR A 504 -24.89 -9.36 -2.27
C THR A 504 -23.54 -8.66 -2.46
N ALA A 505 -22.45 -9.38 -2.28
CA ALA A 505 -21.10 -8.83 -2.48
C ALA A 505 -20.88 -8.30 -3.92
N ALA A 506 -21.56 -8.90 -4.90
CA ALA A 506 -21.50 -8.51 -6.30
C ALA A 506 -22.56 -7.44 -6.69
N ALA A 507 -23.33 -6.92 -5.75
CA ALA A 507 -24.39 -5.94 -6.05
C ALA A 507 -23.82 -4.61 -6.55
N PHE A 508 -22.53 -4.40 -6.42
CA PHE A 508 -21.87 -3.17 -6.80
C PHE A 508 -20.49 -3.45 -7.41
N GLY A 509 -20.38 -3.36 -8.72
CA GLY A 509 -19.11 -3.45 -9.44
C GLY A 509 -18.40 -4.79 -9.32
N GLY A 510 -19.12 -5.83 -9.00
CA GLY A 510 -18.59 -7.17 -8.76
C GLY A 510 -18.02 -7.87 -9.95
#